data_6296aa4e135d620bc306e1b7011efbb2
#
_entry.id   6296aa4e135d620bc306e1b7011efbb2
#
_cell.length_a   1.000
_cell.length_b   1.000
_cell.length_c   1.000
_cell.angle_alpha   90.00
_cell.angle_beta   90.00
_cell.angle_gamma   90.00
#
_symmetry.space_group_name_H-M   'P 1'
#
loop_
_entity.id
_entity.type
_entity.pdbx_description
1 polymer ?
#
loop_
_entity_poly.entity_id
_entity_poly.type
_entity_poly.pdbx_seq_one_letter_code
_entity_poly.pdbx_strand_id
1 'polypeptide(L)'
;MTWLLCGRGKWNKVERMMNSVFKCLMSAVCAVALPAFGQEEKTGFPTDRAVTVFSAGEGNPYASIRIPALLSIGKGQLLAFAEGRYKNTDQGENDIIMSVSKNGGKTWSRPRAIAKAHGATFNNPCPVYDARTKTVTVVFQRYPAGVKERQPNIPDGWDDEKCIRNFMIQSRNGGSSWTKP
;
A
#
# COMPACT_ATOMS: atom_id res chain seq x y z
N MET A 1 -12.17 -19.19 -13.90
CA MET A 1 -12.97 -20.19 -13.16
C MET A 1 -14.33 -19.58 -12.90
N THR A 2 -15.29 -19.97 -13.71
CA THR A 2 -16.62 -19.35 -13.83
C THR A 2 -17.57 -20.06 -12.86
N TRP A 3 -18.17 -19.31 -11.94
CA TRP A 3 -19.26 -19.85 -11.13
C TRP A 3 -20.60 -19.53 -11.80
N LEU A 4 -21.21 -20.53 -12.40
CA LEU A 4 -22.60 -20.53 -12.82
C LEU A 4 -23.44 -20.99 -11.62
N LEU A 5 -24.26 -20.11 -11.06
CA LEU A 5 -25.38 -20.48 -10.20
C LEU A 5 -26.67 -20.35 -11.00
N CYS A 6 -27.15 -21.48 -11.48
CA CYS A 6 -28.49 -21.64 -12.00
C CYS A 6 -29.45 -21.92 -10.84
N GLY A 7 -30.29 -20.95 -10.48
CA GLY A 7 -31.38 -21.10 -9.54
C GLY A 7 -32.66 -20.50 -10.12
N ARG A 8 -33.51 -21.31 -10.77
CA ARG A 8 -34.87 -20.90 -11.14
C ARG A 8 -35.75 -20.94 -9.89
N GLY A 9 -35.86 -19.82 -9.19
CA GLY A 9 -36.86 -19.61 -8.15
C GLY A 9 -38.08 -18.87 -8.74
N LYS A 10 -39.26 -19.40 -8.50
CA LYS A 10 -40.54 -18.76 -8.86
C LYS A 10 -40.69 -17.46 -8.07
N TRP A 11 -40.76 -16.32 -8.77
CA TRP A 11 -41.04 -15.01 -8.17
C TRP A 11 -42.42 -14.96 -7.56
N ASN A 12 -42.53 -14.59 -6.29
CA ASN A 12 -43.79 -14.44 -5.58
C ASN A 12 -44.61 -13.26 -6.08
N LYS A 13 -45.93 -13.38 -5.98
CA LYS A 13 -46.93 -12.37 -6.39
C LYS A 13 -46.71 -10.98 -5.77
N VAL A 14 -46.09 -10.94 -4.60
CA VAL A 14 -45.77 -9.72 -3.85
C VAL A 14 -44.67 -8.90 -4.54
N GLU A 15 -43.64 -9.56 -5.10
CA GLU A 15 -42.55 -8.88 -5.82
C GLU A 15 -43.02 -8.25 -7.14
N ARG A 16 -44.01 -8.86 -7.80
CA ARG A 16 -44.61 -8.25 -8.99
C ARG A 16 -45.45 -6.99 -8.66
N MET A 17 -46.08 -6.96 -7.51
CA MET A 17 -46.81 -5.74 -7.06
C MET A 17 -45.86 -4.60 -6.70
N MET A 18 -44.76 -4.88 -6.01
CA MET A 18 -43.74 -3.88 -5.67
C MET A 18 -43.09 -3.26 -6.91
N ASN A 19 -42.79 -4.07 -7.94
CA ASN A 19 -42.24 -3.54 -9.20
C ASN A 19 -43.25 -2.68 -10.00
N SER A 20 -44.56 -2.93 -9.87
CA SER A 20 -45.58 -2.11 -10.50
C SER A 20 -45.79 -0.76 -9.81
N VAL A 21 -45.69 -0.73 -8.46
CA VAL A 21 -45.80 0.51 -7.68
C VAL A 21 -44.54 1.38 -7.89
N PHE A 22 -43.37 0.77 -8.00
CA PHE A 22 -42.11 1.50 -8.26
C PHE A 22 -42.07 2.12 -9.66
N LYS A 23 -42.64 1.45 -10.67
CA LYS A 23 -42.76 2.01 -12.01
C LYS A 23 -43.75 3.18 -12.10
N CYS A 24 -44.80 3.16 -11.29
CA CYS A 24 -45.81 4.25 -11.28
C CYS A 24 -45.31 5.52 -10.56
N LEU A 25 -44.44 5.35 -9.53
CA LEU A 25 -43.83 6.46 -8.82
C LEU A 25 -42.72 7.17 -9.61
N MET A 26 -42.06 6.45 -10.53
CA MET A 26 -41.02 7.05 -11.38
C MET A 26 -41.55 7.88 -12.55
N SER A 27 -42.85 7.77 -12.88
CA SER A 27 -43.45 8.54 -13.99
C SER A 27 -43.98 9.93 -13.59
N ALA A 28 -43.98 10.26 -12.29
CA ALA A 28 -44.49 11.52 -11.78
C ALA A 28 -43.44 12.54 -11.33
N VAL A 29 -42.15 12.22 -11.48
CA VAL A 29 -41.03 13.13 -11.16
C VAL A 29 -40.22 13.40 -12.43
N CYS A 30 -40.85 14.01 -13.39
CA CYS A 30 -40.18 14.49 -14.58
C CYS A 30 -40.55 15.93 -14.81
N ALA A 31 -39.79 16.85 -14.27
CA ALA A 31 -39.50 18.22 -14.72
C ALA A 31 -38.90 19.07 -13.59
N VAL A 32 -37.86 18.57 -12.95
CA VAL A 32 -36.85 19.46 -12.36
C VAL A 32 -35.65 19.37 -13.25
N ALA A 33 -35.37 20.42 -13.99
CA ALA A 33 -34.17 20.56 -14.78
C ALA A 33 -32.98 20.45 -13.81
N LEU A 34 -32.37 19.28 -13.76
CA LEU A 34 -31.05 19.12 -13.13
C LEU A 34 -30.09 19.96 -13.98
N PRO A 35 -29.32 20.86 -13.36
CA PRO A 35 -28.23 21.50 -14.07
C PRO A 35 -27.30 20.39 -14.57
N ALA A 36 -26.89 20.55 -15.83
CA ALA A 36 -25.96 19.63 -16.48
C ALA A 36 -24.73 19.47 -15.61
N PHE A 37 -24.64 18.36 -14.87
CA PHE A 37 -23.40 17.87 -14.31
C PHE A 37 -22.59 17.25 -15.44
N GLY A 38 -22.03 18.10 -16.25
CA GLY A 38 -21.14 17.79 -17.35
C GLY A 38 -19.87 18.61 -17.21
N GLN A 39 -19.23 18.57 -16.05
CA GLN A 39 -17.81 18.87 -15.95
C GLN A 39 -17.12 17.56 -15.56
N GLU A 40 -16.48 16.94 -16.54
CA GLU A 40 -15.37 16.06 -16.24
C GLU A 40 -14.37 16.87 -15.41
N GLU A 41 -14.45 16.76 -14.09
CA GLU A 41 -13.31 17.12 -13.28
C GLU A 41 -12.15 16.29 -13.81
N LYS A 42 -11.23 16.94 -14.49
CA LYS A 42 -9.89 16.41 -14.74
C LYS A 42 -9.26 16.20 -13.35
N THR A 43 -9.49 15.04 -12.76
CA THR A 43 -8.83 14.56 -11.54
C THR A 43 -7.38 14.18 -11.86
N GLY A 44 -6.71 14.97 -12.67
CA GLY A 44 -5.27 14.94 -12.81
C GLY A 44 -4.69 15.66 -11.60
N PHE A 45 -3.99 14.93 -10.73
CA PHE A 45 -3.16 15.60 -9.74
C PHE A 45 -2.26 16.61 -10.44
N PRO A 46 -2.19 17.86 -9.97
CA PRO A 46 -1.32 18.85 -10.59
C PRO A 46 0.14 18.37 -10.48
N THR A 47 0.70 17.94 -11.58
CA THR A 47 2.08 17.40 -11.65
C THR A 47 3.12 18.48 -11.42
N ASP A 48 2.74 19.76 -11.57
CA ASP A 48 3.57 20.93 -11.26
C ASP A 48 3.92 21.05 -9.76
N ARG A 49 3.19 20.33 -8.88
CA ARG A 49 3.44 20.27 -7.43
C ARG A 49 4.02 18.94 -6.97
N ALA A 50 4.34 18.03 -7.89
CA ALA A 50 4.91 16.74 -7.55
C ALA A 50 6.33 16.92 -6.97
N VAL A 51 6.59 16.25 -5.84
CA VAL A 51 7.89 16.23 -5.17
C VAL A 51 8.47 14.83 -5.22
N THR A 52 9.69 14.69 -5.74
CA THR A 52 10.40 13.41 -5.74
C THR A 52 10.83 13.05 -4.32
N VAL A 53 10.37 11.91 -3.82
CA VAL A 53 10.70 11.40 -2.48
C VAL A 53 11.88 10.43 -2.54
N PHE A 54 11.87 9.57 -3.54
CA PHE A 54 12.90 8.56 -3.78
C PHE A 54 13.39 8.65 -5.22
N SER A 55 14.70 8.52 -5.41
CA SER A 55 15.32 8.40 -6.70
C SER A 55 16.37 7.29 -6.65
N ALA A 56 16.29 6.35 -7.59
CA ALA A 56 17.35 5.37 -7.82
C ALA A 56 18.43 5.99 -8.72
N GLY A 57 19.64 5.44 -8.73
CA GLY A 57 20.73 5.88 -9.61
C GLY A 57 21.83 6.58 -8.85
N GLU A 58 22.45 7.58 -9.50
CA GLU A 58 23.69 8.21 -9.03
C GLU A 58 23.61 8.70 -7.56
N GLY A 59 24.58 8.28 -6.76
CA GLY A 59 24.64 8.59 -5.33
C GLY A 59 23.71 7.77 -4.44
N ASN A 60 22.98 6.79 -5.01
CA ASN A 60 22.13 5.85 -4.30
C ASN A 60 22.62 4.40 -4.57
N PRO A 61 22.81 3.55 -3.52
CA PRO A 61 23.29 2.18 -3.72
C PRO A 61 22.24 1.27 -4.42
N TYR A 62 20.99 1.72 -4.54
CA TYR A 62 19.89 0.91 -5.06
C TYR A 62 19.70 1.14 -6.56
N ALA A 63 19.66 0.04 -7.33
CA ALA A 63 19.40 0.05 -8.77
C ALA A 63 17.94 0.41 -9.08
N SER A 64 17.00 0.08 -8.17
CA SER A 64 15.61 0.49 -8.28
C SER A 64 14.97 0.69 -6.91
N ILE A 65 13.88 1.48 -6.88
CA ILE A 65 13.09 1.73 -5.68
C ILE A 65 11.64 1.44 -6.03
N ARG A 66 10.99 0.56 -5.26
CA ARG A 66 9.62 0.11 -5.56
C ARG A 66 8.78 -0.05 -4.29
N ILE A 67 7.49 -0.35 -4.49
CA ILE A 67 6.51 -0.63 -3.42
C ILE A 67 6.49 0.51 -2.38
N PRO A 68 6.16 1.73 -2.79
CA PRO A 68 6.13 2.86 -1.86
C PRO A 68 4.93 2.78 -0.92
N ALA A 69 5.13 3.18 0.33
CA ALA A 69 4.09 3.38 1.31
C ALA A 69 4.27 4.75 1.99
N LEU A 70 3.18 5.43 2.30
CA LEU A 70 3.17 6.75 2.92
C LEU A 70 2.37 6.72 4.22
N LEU A 71 2.92 7.29 5.28
CA LEU A 71 2.29 7.35 6.59
C LEU A 71 2.34 8.76 7.15
N SER A 72 1.19 9.27 7.61
CA SER A 72 1.13 10.51 8.40
C SER A 72 1.20 10.18 9.90
N ILE A 73 2.07 10.88 10.63
CA ILE A 73 2.16 10.75 12.08
C ILE A 73 1.73 12.04 12.82
N GLY A 74 1.02 12.91 12.10
CA GLY A 74 0.47 14.17 12.63
C GLY A 74 1.42 15.35 12.53
N LYS A 75 0.90 16.56 12.81
CA LYS A 75 1.64 17.83 12.82
C LYS A 75 2.44 18.11 11.53
N GLY A 76 1.93 17.65 10.37
CA GLY A 76 2.62 17.82 9.09
C GLY A 76 3.85 16.90 8.90
N GLN A 77 4.08 15.96 9.81
CA GLN A 77 5.15 14.97 9.65
C GLN A 77 4.66 13.77 8.86
N LEU A 78 5.37 13.43 7.79
CA LEU A 78 5.13 12.29 6.93
C LEU A 78 6.37 11.38 6.92
N LEU A 79 6.12 10.08 6.87
CA LEU A 79 7.14 9.05 6.67
C LEU A 79 6.82 8.32 5.37
N ALA A 80 7.75 8.28 4.45
CA ALA A 80 7.66 7.50 3.24
C ALA A 80 8.60 6.30 3.33
N PHE A 81 8.10 5.14 2.94
CA PHE A 81 8.82 3.87 2.97
C PHE A 81 8.85 3.27 1.57
N ALA A 82 9.87 2.50 1.26
CA ALA A 82 9.95 1.75 0.01
C ALA A 82 10.93 0.57 0.15
N GLU A 83 10.94 -0.28 -0.86
CA GLU A 83 12.01 -1.26 -1.08
C GLU A 83 13.16 -0.58 -1.81
N GLY A 84 14.36 -0.57 -1.21
CA GLY A 84 15.60 -0.22 -1.88
C GLY A 84 16.27 -1.47 -2.42
N ARG A 85 16.23 -1.65 -3.73
CA ARG A 85 16.65 -2.87 -4.42
C ARG A 85 18.05 -2.71 -5.02
N TYR A 86 18.99 -3.55 -4.60
CA TYR A 86 20.33 -3.57 -5.18
C TYR A 86 20.36 -4.09 -6.63
N LYS A 87 19.36 -4.89 -7.01
CA LYS A 87 19.12 -5.36 -8.38
C LYS A 87 17.67 -5.09 -8.78
N ASN A 88 17.39 -4.93 -10.04
CA ASN A 88 16.02 -4.70 -10.53
C ASN A 88 15.23 -6.02 -10.60
N THR A 89 15.12 -6.72 -9.47
CA THR A 89 14.38 -7.99 -9.34
C THR A 89 13.56 -7.98 -8.06
N ASP A 90 12.46 -8.74 -8.03
CA ASP A 90 11.58 -8.82 -6.87
C ASP A 90 12.21 -9.61 -5.70
N GLN A 91 13.05 -10.60 -6.00
CA GLN A 91 13.69 -11.48 -5.01
C GLN A 91 15.23 -11.32 -5.01
N GLY A 92 15.71 -10.10 -5.22
CA GLY A 92 17.09 -9.74 -4.98
C GLY A 92 17.30 -9.31 -3.53
N GLU A 93 18.51 -8.87 -3.20
CA GLU A 93 18.74 -8.19 -1.92
C GLU A 93 17.98 -6.85 -1.94
N ASN A 94 16.99 -6.71 -1.05
CA ASN A 94 16.18 -5.50 -0.91
C ASN A 94 16.15 -5.08 0.55
N ASP A 95 16.50 -3.83 0.82
CA ASP A 95 16.35 -3.20 2.13
C ASP A 95 15.00 -2.50 2.25
N ILE A 96 14.51 -2.29 3.48
CA ILE A 96 13.45 -1.31 3.72
C ILE A 96 14.10 0.04 3.97
N ILE A 97 13.77 1.00 3.11
CA ILE A 97 14.26 2.37 3.18
C ILE A 97 13.17 3.34 3.60
N MET A 98 13.56 4.46 4.17
CA MET A 98 12.65 5.50 4.64
C MET A 98 13.19 6.90 4.34
N SER A 99 12.27 7.82 4.04
CA SER A 99 12.48 9.27 3.99
C SER A 99 11.46 9.99 4.87
N VAL A 100 11.81 11.14 5.42
CA VAL A 100 10.97 11.91 6.34
C VAL A 100 10.71 13.30 5.79
N SER A 101 9.45 13.73 5.84
CA SER A 101 9.05 15.12 5.69
C SER A 101 8.54 15.68 7.01
N LYS A 102 8.92 16.92 7.35
CA LYS A 102 8.47 17.66 8.53
C LYS A 102 7.55 18.83 8.19
N ASN A 103 7.20 19.00 6.93
CA ASN A 103 6.48 20.17 6.40
C ASN A 103 5.37 19.81 5.41
N GLY A 104 4.68 18.71 5.68
CA GLY A 104 3.53 18.29 4.87
C GLY A 104 3.91 17.78 3.46
N GLY A 105 5.10 17.23 3.29
CA GLY A 105 5.55 16.67 2.01
C GLY A 105 6.25 17.66 1.09
N LYS A 106 6.44 18.91 1.50
CA LYS A 106 7.10 19.94 0.67
C LYS A 106 8.58 19.66 0.45
N THR A 107 9.26 19.13 1.47
CA THR A 107 10.64 18.67 1.38
C THR A 107 10.83 17.36 2.12
N TRP A 108 11.83 16.57 1.72
CA TRP A 108 12.11 15.25 2.23
C TRP A 108 13.58 15.08 2.60
N SER A 109 13.84 14.29 3.62
CA SER A 109 15.22 13.92 3.98
C SER A 109 15.84 13.00 2.92
N ARG A 110 17.17 12.84 2.93
CA ARG A 110 17.80 11.76 2.17
C ARG A 110 17.23 10.41 2.65
N PRO A 111 16.92 9.50 1.71
CA PRO A 111 16.52 8.13 2.05
C PRO A 111 17.62 7.41 2.85
N ARG A 112 17.20 6.58 3.81
CA ARG A 112 18.10 5.71 4.56
C ARG A 112 17.49 4.35 4.80
N ALA A 113 18.31 3.31 4.86
CA ALA A 113 17.86 1.99 5.26
C ALA A 113 17.47 1.99 6.75
N ILE A 114 16.31 1.43 7.05
CA ILE A 114 15.80 1.21 8.41
C ILE A 114 15.80 -0.28 8.79
N ALA A 115 15.81 -1.16 7.79
CA ALA A 115 16.08 -2.57 7.94
C ALA A 115 16.93 -3.04 6.75
N LYS A 116 18.11 -3.62 7.04
CA LYS A 116 19.03 -4.14 6.04
C LYS A 116 18.89 -5.65 5.92
N ALA A 117 18.76 -6.13 4.70
CA ALA A 117 18.44 -7.52 4.43
C ALA A 117 19.65 -8.48 4.52
N HIS A 118 20.89 -7.99 4.35
CA HIS A 118 22.12 -8.79 4.43
C HIS A 118 22.05 -10.07 3.57
N GLY A 119 21.77 -9.91 2.29
CA GLY A 119 21.64 -10.99 1.32
C GLY A 119 20.24 -11.60 1.23
N ALA A 120 19.36 -11.37 2.19
CA ALA A 120 17.94 -11.73 2.11
C ALA A 120 17.16 -10.70 1.27
N THR A 121 15.84 -10.89 1.17
CA THR A 121 14.95 -9.93 0.52
C THR A 121 13.92 -9.42 1.52
N PHE A 122 13.85 -8.12 1.76
CA PHE A 122 12.78 -7.49 2.52
C PHE A 122 11.80 -6.82 1.57
N ASN A 123 10.53 -7.21 1.64
CA ASN A 123 9.48 -6.79 0.71
C ASN A 123 8.26 -6.23 1.43
N ASN A 124 7.50 -5.41 0.69
CA ASN A 124 6.16 -4.96 1.03
C ASN A 124 6.07 -4.24 2.39
N PRO A 125 6.73 -3.09 2.57
CA PRO A 125 6.62 -2.34 3.82
C PRO A 125 5.19 -1.86 4.05
N CYS A 126 4.58 -2.30 5.16
CA CYS A 126 3.26 -1.92 5.62
C CYS A 126 3.37 -1.11 6.92
N PRO A 127 3.44 0.22 6.86
CA PRO A 127 3.57 1.06 8.03
C PRO A 127 2.22 1.34 8.71
N VAL A 128 2.21 1.35 10.04
CA VAL A 128 1.08 1.72 10.88
C VAL A 128 1.54 2.67 11.98
N TYR A 129 0.73 3.66 12.34
CA TYR A 129 0.97 4.57 13.44
C TYR A 129 -0.10 4.44 14.53
N ASP A 130 0.32 4.12 15.72
CA ASP A 130 -0.51 4.22 16.92
C ASP A 130 -0.31 5.60 17.55
N ALA A 131 -1.33 6.46 17.40
CA ALA A 131 -1.28 7.83 17.92
C ALA A 131 -1.27 7.89 19.46
N ARG A 132 -1.84 6.86 20.14
CA ARG A 132 -1.90 6.80 21.61
C ARG A 132 -0.52 6.54 22.20
N THR A 133 0.22 5.60 21.63
CA THR A 133 1.58 5.26 22.10
C THR A 133 2.69 6.00 21.33
N LYS A 134 2.32 6.77 20.29
CA LYS A 134 3.24 7.44 19.36
C LYS A 134 4.22 6.47 18.70
N THR A 135 3.80 5.23 18.51
CA THR A 135 4.63 4.18 17.94
C THR A 135 4.33 4.01 16.46
N VAL A 136 5.37 4.04 15.64
CA VAL A 136 5.32 3.61 14.25
C VAL A 136 5.77 2.16 14.19
N THR A 137 4.96 1.29 13.63
CA THR A 137 5.30 -0.11 13.35
C THR A 137 5.35 -0.30 11.84
N VAL A 138 6.40 -0.93 11.34
CA VAL A 138 6.50 -1.35 9.93
C VAL A 138 6.57 -2.86 9.90
N VAL A 139 5.58 -3.49 9.28
CA VAL A 139 5.56 -4.92 8.98
C VAL A 139 6.06 -5.12 7.56
N PHE A 140 6.87 -6.13 7.33
CA PHE A 140 7.41 -6.48 6.02
C PHE A 140 7.71 -7.98 5.93
N GLN A 141 7.78 -8.50 4.71
CA GLN A 141 8.13 -9.89 4.46
C GLN A 141 9.63 -10.05 4.33
N ARG A 142 10.16 -11.17 4.85
CA ARG A 142 11.53 -11.62 4.61
C ARG A 142 11.51 -12.90 3.80
N TYR A 143 12.16 -12.86 2.65
CA TYR A 143 12.54 -14.05 1.88
C TYR A 143 14.00 -14.37 2.18
N PRO A 144 14.34 -15.60 2.55
CA PRO A 144 15.72 -16.02 2.69
C PRO A 144 16.49 -15.85 1.38
N ALA A 145 17.81 -15.72 1.47
CA ALA A 145 18.65 -15.59 0.29
C ALA A 145 18.41 -16.72 -0.72
N GLY A 146 18.17 -16.36 -1.99
CA GLY A 146 17.91 -17.33 -3.07
C GLY A 146 16.49 -17.93 -3.09
N VAL A 147 15.64 -17.65 -2.10
CA VAL A 147 14.25 -18.13 -2.09
C VAL A 147 13.38 -17.22 -2.96
N LYS A 148 12.57 -17.83 -3.84
CA LYS A 148 11.62 -17.16 -4.70
C LYS A 148 10.20 -17.52 -4.30
N GLU A 149 9.26 -16.57 -4.47
CA GLU A 149 7.86 -16.73 -4.08
C GLU A 149 7.16 -17.95 -4.72
N ARG A 150 7.54 -18.30 -5.94
CA ARG A 150 6.91 -19.36 -6.73
C ARG A 150 7.86 -20.53 -7.04
N GLN A 151 8.74 -20.86 -6.12
CA GLN A 151 9.57 -22.06 -6.26
C GLN A 151 8.94 -23.25 -5.56
N PRO A 152 9.15 -24.48 -6.07
CA PRO A 152 8.74 -25.69 -5.35
C PRO A 152 9.53 -25.87 -4.06
N ASN A 153 8.94 -26.54 -3.07
CA ASN A 153 9.57 -26.93 -1.82
C ASN A 153 10.09 -25.75 -0.96
N ILE A 154 9.33 -24.67 -0.88
CA ILE A 154 9.56 -23.64 0.15
C ILE A 154 9.21 -24.29 1.50
N PRO A 155 10.12 -24.33 2.47
CA PRO A 155 9.80 -24.87 3.78
C PRO A 155 8.67 -24.07 4.45
N ASP A 156 7.72 -24.81 5.03
CA ASP A 156 6.69 -24.22 5.89
C ASP A 156 7.19 -24.19 7.34
N GLY A 157 6.74 -23.22 8.10
CA GLY A 157 7.03 -23.15 9.52
C GLY A 157 7.17 -21.74 10.06
N TRP A 158 7.25 -21.64 11.38
CA TRP A 158 7.34 -20.36 12.08
C TRP A 158 8.78 -19.96 12.41
N ASP A 159 9.66 -20.92 12.65
CA ASP A 159 10.97 -20.71 13.25
C ASP A 159 12.16 -21.05 12.32
N ASP A 160 11.92 -21.73 11.19
CA ASP A 160 13.00 -22.08 10.26
C ASP A 160 13.48 -20.83 9.50
N GLU A 161 14.76 -20.57 9.52
CA GLU A 161 15.38 -19.46 8.78
C GLU A 161 15.21 -19.57 7.27
N LYS A 162 14.91 -20.75 6.75
CA LYS A 162 14.63 -21.00 5.34
C LYS A 162 13.18 -20.67 4.94
N CYS A 163 12.29 -20.41 5.90
CA CYS A 163 10.91 -20.04 5.63
C CYS A 163 10.78 -18.57 5.25
N ILE A 164 9.79 -18.28 4.40
CA ILE A 164 9.34 -16.91 4.18
C ILE A 164 8.52 -16.48 5.42
N ARG A 165 8.91 -15.37 6.03
CA ARG A 165 8.31 -14.89 7.30
C ARG A 165 8.00 -13.41 7.24
N ASN A 166 7.05 -12.99 8.06
CA ASN A 166 6.80 -11.58 8.33
C ASN A 166 7.62 -11.12 9.53
N PHE A 167 8.24 -9.98 9.39
CA PHE A 167 8.99 -9.29 10.43
C PHE A 167 8.35 -7.94 10.73
N MET A 168 8.65 -7.39 11.87
CA MET A 168 8.28 -6.01 12.20
C MET A 168 9.42 -5.29 12.89
N ILE A 169 9.48 -3.98 12.65
CA ILE A 169 10.32 -3.03 13.40
C ILE A 169 9.46 -1.92 13.93
N GLN A 170 9.88 -1.31 15.04
CA GLN A 170 9.15 -0.25 15.70
C GLN A 170 10.03 0.97 15.97
N SER A 171 9.42 2.14 15.88
CA SER A 171 10.01 3.42 16.29
C SER A 171 9.05 4.17 17.20
N ARG A 172 9.56 4.68 18.32
CA ARG A 172 8.81 5.54 19.27
C ARG A 172 9.24 7.01 19.22
N ASN A 173 10.06 7.37 18.26
CA ASN A 173 10.64 8.71 18.12
C ASN A 173 10.51 9.27 16.69
N GLY A 174 9.36 9.00 16.06
CA GLY A 174 9.04 9.53 14.74
C GLY A 174 9.94 9.01 13.60
N GLY A 175 10.45 7.79 13.71
CA GLY A 175 11.31 7.18 12.71
C GLY A 175 12.80 7.47 12.89
N SER A 176 13.23 8.17 13.97
CA SER A 176 14.65 8.50 14.17
C SER A 176 15.49 7.25 14.45
N SER A 177 15.00 6.32 15.24
CA SER A 177 15.60 5.00 15.47
C SER A 177 14.54 3.89 15.43
N TRP A 178 15.00 2.67 15.22
CA TRP A 178 14.15 1.49 15.02
C TRP A 178 14.68 0.31 15.84
N THR A 179 13.77 -0.56 16.29
CA THR A 179 14.15 -1.87 16.84
C THR A 179 14.80 -2.73 15.77
N LYS A 180 15.47 -3.81 16.18
CA LYS A 180 15.86 -4.89 15.25
C LYS A 180 14.61 -5.65 14.80
N PRO A 181 14.62 -6.25 13.60
CA PRO A 181 13.58 -7.14 13.12
C PRO A 181 13.42 -8.39 13.99
#